data_fddb4bc20d3007c05527d5b7a152ce06
#
_entry.id   fddb4bc20d3007c05527d5b7a152ce06
#
_cell.length_a   1.000
_cell.length_b   1.000
_cell.length_c   1.000
_cell.angle_alpha   90.00
_cell.angle_beta   90.00
_cell.angle_gamma   90.00
#
_symmetry.space_group_name_H-M   'P 1'
#
loop_
_entity.id
_entity.type
_entity.pdbx_description
1 polymer ?
#
loop_
_entity_poly.entity_id
_entity_poly.type
_entity_poly.pdbx_seq_one_letter_code
_entity_poly.pdbx_strand_id
1 'polypeptide(L)'
;MKKFVAVLSAAAMLATLAACGSTAATTSTAASSADTAAASSSEAAAADDTAKSYKIAVVQQLDHASLDEIRTAVEAELDAKAAEKGITIEYKDFNGQNDATTLNQIGTQVVSDGYDAVVPIATLAAQCMANACAEDQIPVVYAAISDPAAADLTGLDYVTGTSDALNTQF
;
A
#
# COMPACT_ATOMS: atom_id res chain seq x y z
N MET A 1 -13.66 47.03 1.40
CA MET A 1 -15.12 47.28 1.40
C MET A 1 -15.79 45.96 1.03
N LYS A 2 -16.51 45.40 2.02
CA LYS A 2 -17.79 44.68 1.92
C LYS A 2 -17.76 43.35 1.10
N LYS A 3 -18.24 42.18 1.52
CA LYS A 3 -19.07 41.77 2.65
C LYS A 3 -19.01 40.24 2.78
N PHE A 4 -19.09 39.81 4.03
CA PHE A 4 -19.40 38.45 4.49
C PHE A 4 -20.69 37.90 3.90
N VAL A 5 -20.75 36.60 3.64
CA VAL A 5 -21.98 35.81 3.85
C VAL A 5 -21.58 34.44 4.41
N ALA A 6 -21.92 34.25 5.66
CA ALA A 6 -21.98 32.96 6.33
C ALA A 6 -23.35 32.34 6.05
N VAL A 7 -23.40 31.07 5.71
CA VAL A 7 -24.65 30.29 5.83
C VAL A 7 -24.36 29.00 6.60
N LEU A 8 -24.87 29.05 7.80
CA LEU A 8 -25.02 27.95 8.74
C LEU A 8 -26.31 27.19 8.35
N SER A 9 -26.25 25.87 8.20
CA SER A 9 -27.46 25.05 8.34
C SER A 9 -27.12 23.70 8.95
N ALA A 10 -27.45 23.60 10.20
CA ALA A 10 -27.60 22.40 10.98
C ALA A 10 -28.93 21.71 10.64
N ALA A 11 -28.94 20.43 10.46
CA ALA A 11 -30.14 19.62 10.60
C ALA A 11 -29.75 18.23 11.13
N ALA A 12 -30.04 18.05 12.40
CA ALA A 12 -30.09 16.79 13.11
C ALA A 12 -31.39 16.06 12.73
N MET A 13 -31.31 14.73 12.50
CA MET A 13 -32.47 13.86 12.64
C MET A 13 -32.08 12.55 13.32
N LEU A 14 -32.54 12.44 14.55
CA LEU A 14 -32.72 11.23 15.33
C LEU A 14 -34.00 10.50 14.89
N ALA A 15 -33.98 9.19 14.77
CA ALA A 15 -35.11 8.28 14.99
C ALA A 15 -34.57 6.86 15.16
N THR A 16 -34.44 6.37 16.34
CA THR A 16 -35.19 5.41 17.16
C THR A 16 -36.19 4.55 16.39
N LEU A 17 -36.07 3.23 16.48
CA LEU A 17 -37.13 2.35 16.96
C LEU A 17 -36.59 0.95 17.29
N ALA A 18 -36.87 0.58 18.53
CA ALA A 18 -36.86 -0.73 19.14
C ALA A 18 -38.15 -1.49 18.77
N ALA A 19 -38.09 -2.82 18.80
CA ALA A 19 -39.16 -3.76 19.20
C ALA A 19 -38.58 -5.18 19.04
N CYS A 20 -38.31 -5.95 20.08
CA CYS A 20 -39.23 -6.67 20.96
C CYS A 20 -40.01 -7.83 20.30
N GLY A 21 -39.80 -9.01 20.85
CA GLY A 21 -40.63 -10.19 20.70
C GLY A 21 -39.80 -11.46 20.90
N SER A 22 -39.53 -11.95 22.04
CA SER A 22 -40.20 -12.74 23.07
C SER A 22 -40.99 -13.96 22.56
N THR A 23 -40.61 -15.06 23.08
CA THR A 23 -41.21 -16.20 23.85
C THR A 23 -40.87 -17.54 23.22
N ALA A 24 -40.29 -18.34 23.97
CA ALA A 24 -40.54 -19.27 25.07
C ALA A 24 -40.59 -20.71 24.61
N ALA A 25 -39.69 -21.46 25.21
CA ALA A 25 -39.86 -22.62 26.06
C ALA A 25 -40.46 -23.92 25.40
N THR A 26 -39.81 -25.01 25.54
CA THR A 26 -40.01 -26.03 26.55
C THR A 26 -39.10 -27.26 26.30
N THR A 27 -38.33 -27.61 27.33
CA THR A 27 -38.23 -28.90 28.03
C THR A 27 -38.20 -30.19 27.19
N SER A 28 -37.24 -31.08 27.27
CA SER A 28 -37.09 -32.09 28.32
C SER A 28 -36.02 -33.13 27.98
N THR A 29 -35.12 -33.35 28.90
CA THR A 29 -34.72 -34.59 29.59
C THR A 29 -33.99 -35.69 28.84
N ALA A 30 -32.83 -35.92 29.41
CA ALA A 30 -32.26 -37.14 29.96
C ALA A 30 -31.31 -37.97 29.09
N ALA A 31 -30.16 -37.96 29.59
CA ALA A 31 -29.41 -39.01 30.29
C ALA A 31 -28.52 -39.92 29.46
N SER A 32 -27.28 -39.83 29.88
CA SER A 32 -26.39 -40.94 30.30
C SER A 32 -25.51 -41.59 29.21
N SER A 33 -24.33 -41.47 29.36
CA SER A 33 -23.27 -42.39 29.87
C SER A 33 -21.94 -42.16 29.18
N ALA A 34 -21.02 -41.92 30.04
CA ALA A 34 -19.58 -42.08 29.95
C ALA A 34 -19.07 -43.06 28.88
N ASP A 35 -18.03 -42.69 28.18
CA ASP A 35 -16.80 -43.47 28.24
C ASP A 35 -15.58 -42.63 27.92
N THR A 36 -14.58 -42.94 28.70
CA THR A 36 -13.26 -42.35 28.79
C THR A 36 -12.41 -42.88 27.65
N ALA A 37 -11.83 -41.98 26.83
CA ALA A 37 -10.59 -42.31 26.14
C ALA A 37 -9.72 -41.08 26.06
N ALA A 38 -8.69 -41.09 26.85
CA ALA A 38 -7.55 -40.20 26.72
C ALA A 38 -6.89 -40.39 25.35
N ALA A 39 -6.78 -39.34 24.59
CA ALA A 39 -5.86 -39.29 23.47
C ALA A 39 -5.24 -37.92 23.44
N SER A 40 -4.01 -37.89 23.90
CA SER A 40 -2.89 -37.11 23.39
C SER A 40 -3.23 -35.75 22.81
N SER A 41 -3.07 -34.75 23.62
CA SER A 41 -2.79 -33.38 23.22
C SER A 41 -1.51 -33.39 22.39
N SER A 42 -1.67 -33.45 21.07
CA SER A 42 -0.71 -32.90 20.15
C SER A 42 -1.08 -31.46 20.01
N GLU A 43 -0.47 -30.62 20.80
CA GLU A 43 -0.35 -29.20 20.63
C GLU A 43 0.45 -29.00 19.34
N ALA A 44 -0.27 -29.06 18.22
CA ALA A 44 0.21 -28.43 17.02
C ALA A 44 0.22 -26.93 17.31
N ALA A 45 1.42 -26.44 17.63
CA ALA A 45 1.69 -25.01 17.50
C ALA A 45 1.15 -24.60 16.12
N ALA A 46 0.01 -23.94 16.11
CA ALA A 46 -0.41 -23.15 14.98
C ALA A 46 0.72 -22.15 14.81
N ALA A 47 1.60 -22.40 13.84
CA ALA A 47 2.42 -21.37 13.26
C ALA A 47 1.43 -20.28 12.87
N ASP A 48 1.55 -19.15 13.50
CA ASP A 48 0.91 -17.90 13.08
C ASP A 48 1.57 -17.53 11.74
N ASP A 49 1.18 -18.22 10.68
CA ASP A 49 1.54 -17.94 9.30
C ASP A 49 0.58 -16.88 8.78
N THR A 50 0.57 -15.72 9.43
CA THR A 50 0.12 -14.49 8.83
C THR A 50 1.17 -14.15 7.78
N ALA A 51 0.97 -14.64 6.57
CA ALA A 51 1.77 -14.27 5.41
C ALA A 51 1.88 -12.73 5.41
N LYS A 52 3.11 -12.21 5.57
CA LYS A 52 3.32 -10.76 5.58
C LYS A 52 2.77 -10.19 4.28
N SER A 53 1.89 -9.22 4.41
CA SER A 53 1.35 -8.47 3.28
C SER A 53 2.03 -7.12 3.19
N TYR A 54 2.42 -6.73 1.98
CA TYR A 54 3.03 -5.45 1.67
C TYR A 54 2.24 -4.75 0.58
N LYS A 55 2.14 -3.42 0.69
CA LYS A 55 1.44 -2.57 -0.25
C LYS A 55 2.43 -1.64 -0.96
N ILE A 56 2.59 -1.79 -2.26
CA ILE A 56 3.60 -1.09 -3.05
C ILE A 56 2.94 -0.17 -4.08
N ALA A 57 3.37 1.09 -4.16
CA ALA A 57 2.95 2.01 -5.21
C ALA A 57 3.98 1.99 -6.35
N VAL A 58 3.55 1.70 -7.56
CA VAL A 58 4.37 1.85 -8.78
C VAL A 58 3.96 3.15 -9.47
N VAL A 59 4.87 4.12 -9.55
CA VAL A 59 4.56 5.49 -10.00
C VAL A 59 5.33 5.81 -11.26
N GLN A 60 4.67 5.71 -12.41
CA GLN A 60 5.26 6.03 -13.71
C GLN A 60 5.14 7.54 -13.99
N GLN A 61 6.20 8.17 -14.50
CA GLN A 61 6.19 9.60 -14.80
C GLN A 61 5.19 9.96 -15.89
N LEU A 62 5.15 9.18 -16.98
CA LEU A 62 4.27 9.40 -18.15
C LEU A 62 4.11 8.08 -18.93
N ASP A 63 3.12 8.05 -19.81
CA ASP A 63 2.94 6.94 -20.76
C ASP A 63 4.00 7.00 -21.85
N HIS A 64 4.88 6.01 -21.86
CA HIS A 64 5.92 5.84 -22.87
C HIS A 64 6.34 4.37 -22.93
N ALA A 65 6.46 3.83 -24.15
CA ALA A 65 6.70 2.41 -24.36
C ALA A 65 7.88 1.86 -23.54
N SER A 66 9.01 2.60 -23.45
CA SER A 66 10.16 2.16 -22.66
C SER A 66 9.88 2.16 -21.15
N LEU A 67 9.07 3.09 -20.64
CA LEU A 67 8.70 3.13 -19.23
C LEU A 67 7.65 2.06 -18.91
N ASP A 68 6.76 1.74 -19.86
CA ASP A 68 5.79 0.64 -19.76
C ASP A 68 6.49 -0.72 -19.65
N GLU A 69 7.57 -0.92 -20.42
CA GLU A 69 8.40 -2.12 -20.32
C GLU A 69 9.04 -2.24 -18.94
N ILE A 70 9.57 -1.14 -18.39
CA ILE A 70 10.17 -1.11 -17.05
C ILE A 70 9.12 -1.40 -15.99
N ARG A 71 7.95 -0.76 -16.07
CA ARG A 71 6.83 -0.99 -15.15
C ARG A 71 6.44 -2.47 -15.16
N THR A 72 6.21 -3.04 -16.34
CA THR A 72 5.85 -4.46 -16.49
C THR A 72 6.93 -5.40 -15.90
N ALA A 73 8.20 -5.06 -16.07
CA ALA A 73 9.30 -5.85 -15.50
C ALA A 73 9.33 -5.74 -13.96
N VAL A 74 9.06 -4.56 -13.41
CA VAL A 74 8.93 -4.35 -11.95
C VAL A 74 7.79 -5.18 -11.38
N GLU A 75 6.61 -5.14 -11.99
CA GLU A 75 5.43 -5.91 -11.58
C GLU A 75 5.72 -7.42 -11.60
N ALA A 76 6.31 -7.91 -12.69
CA ALA A 76 6.67 -9.33 -12.82
C ALA A 76 7.68 -9.78 -11.74
N GLU A 77 8.65 -8.93 -11.39
CA GLU A 77 9.62 -9.24 -10.34
C GLU A 77 8.98 -9.19 -8.95
N LEU A 78 8.03 -8.28 -8.69
CA LEU A 78 7.27 -8.24 -7.44
C LEU A 78 6.46 -9.53 -7.26
N ASP A 79 5.79 -10.02 -8.31
CA ASP A 79 5.05 -11.28 -8.30
C ASP A 79 5.97 -12.47 -8.06
N ALA A 80 7.13 -12.52 -8.74
CA ALA A 80 8.12 -13.56 -8.56
C ALA A 80 8.68 -13.59 -7.12
N LYS A 81 8.97 -12.42 -6.56
CA LYS A 81 9.45 -12.30 -5.17
C LYS A 81 8.39 -12.62 -4.14
N ALA A 82 7.14 -12.27 -4.38
CA ALA A 82 6.02 -12.67 -3.53
C ALA A 82 5.91 -14.19 -3.45
N ALA A 83 5.95 -14.87 -4.60
CA ALA A 83 5.91 -16.33 -4.69
C ALA A 83 7.16 -16.99 -4.05
N GLU A 84 8.36 -16.47 -4.32
CA GLU A 84 9.62 -16.97 -3.76
C GLU A 84 9.64 -16.93 -2.23
N LYS A 85 9.14 -15.83 -1.66
CA LYS A 85 9.20 -15.57 -0.22
C LYS A 85 7.96 -16.02 0.54
N GLY A 86 6.91 -16.48 -0.14
CA GLY A 86 5.64 -16.85 0.47
C GLY A 86 4.94 -15.68 1.15
N ILE A 87 5.09 -14.46 0.61
CA ILE A 87 4.48 -13.23 1.10
C ILE A 87 3.41 -12.75 0.13
N THR A 88 2.52 -11.87 0.58
CA THR A 88 1.59 -11.17 -0.31
C THR A 88 2.13 -9.78 -0.64
N ILE A 89 2.21 -9.44 -1.92
CA ILE A 89 2.52 -8.09 -2.38
C ILE A 89 1.32 -7.59 -3.16
N GLU A 90 0.70 -6.53 -2.66
CA GLU A 90 -0.33 -5.78 -3.38
C GLU A 90 0.31 -4.55 -3.99
N TYR A 91 0.25 -4.38 -5.29
CA TYR A 91 0.77 -3.18 -5.93
C TYR A 91 -0.31 -2.46 -6.73
N LYS A 92 -0.14 -1.15 -6.84
CA LYS A 92 -1.03 -0.28 -7.62
C LYS A 92 -0.22 0.68 -8.47
N ASP A 93 -0.63 0.81 -9.71
CA ASP A 93 -0.03 1.70 -10.69
C ASP A 93 -0.62 3.09 -10.63
N PHE A 94 0.26 4.07 -10.76
CA PHE A 94 -0.08 5.47 -10.87
C PHE A 94 0.66 6.07 -12.05
N ASN A 95 0.01 7.00 -12.75
CA ASN A 95 0.60 7.73 -13.86
C ASN A 95 0.62 9.23 -13.55
N GLY A 96 1.80 9.81 -13.58
CA GLY A 96 2.03 11.22 -13.30
C GLY A 96 1.71 12.15 -14.45
N GLN A 97 1.43 11.62 -15.66
CA GLN A 97 1.11 12.39 -16.86
C GLN A 97 2.14 13.48 -17.19
N ASN A 98 3.38 13.26 -16.80
CA ASN A 98 4.50 14.21 -16.90
C ASN A 98 4.22 15.57 -16.23
N ASP A 99 3.39 15.57 -15.21
CA ASP A 99 2.98 16.77 -14.47
C ASP A 99 3.37 16.67 -12.99
N ALA A 100 4.16 17.63 -12.51
CA ALA A 100 4.64 17.63 -11.13
C ALA A 100 3.50 17.78 -10.11
N THR A 101 2.41 18.47 -10.46
CA THR A 101 1.27 18.65 -9.56
C THR A 101 0.55 17.33 -9.37
N THR A 102 0.32 16.59 -10.45
CA THR A 102 -0.25 15.24 -10.42
C THR A 102 0.64 14.29 -9.62
N LEU A 103 1.96 14.30 -9.84
CA LEU A 103 2.90 13.48 -9.09
C LEU A 103 2.91 13.81 -7.59
N ASN A 104 2.84 15.08 -7.21
CA ASN A 104 2.75 15.48 -5.80
C ASN A 104 1.42 15.04 -5.16
N GLN A 105 0.31 15.06 -5.90
CA GLN A 105 -0.97 14.51 -5.43
C GLN A 105 -0.89 13.00 -5.22
N ILE A 106 -0.26 12.28 -6.16
CA ILE A 106 0.01 10.84 -6.02
C ILE A 106 0.88 10.58 -4.78
N GLY A 107 1.93 11.37 -4.56
CA GLY A 107 2.79 11.25 -3.38
C GLY A 107 1.99 11.42 -2.08
N THR A 108 1.15 12.44 -2.00
CA THR A 108 0.26 12.65 -0.85
C THR A 108 -0.69 11.46 -0.64
N GLN A 109 -1.25 10.92 -1.72
CA GLN A 109 -2.13 9.75 -1.66
C GLN A 109 -1.37 8.52 -1.18
N VAL A 110 -0.16 8.27 -1.68
CA VAL A 110 0.69 7.13 -1.30
C VAL A 110 0.97 7.14 0.20
N VAL A 111 1.34 8.28 0.75
CA VAL A 111 1.57 8.45 2.19
C VAL A 111 0.28 8.22 2.98
N SER A 112 -0.82 8.87 2.57
CA SER A 112 -2.11 8.79 3.27
C SER A 112 -2.71 7.40 3.26
N ASP A 113 -2.53 6.65 2.16
CA ASP A 113 -3.05 5.30 1.97
C ASP A 113 -2.18 4.22 2.64
N GLY A 114 -1.06 4.62 3.26
CA GLY A 114 -0.17 3.75 4.01
C GLY A 114 0.51 2.69 3.15
N TYR A 115 1.17 3.10 2.06
CA TYR A 115 2.01 2.20 1.28
C TYR A 115 3.31 1.91 2.02
N ASP A 116 3.77 0.65 1.95
CA ASP A 116 5.01 0.19 2.60
C ASP A 116 6.26 0.56 1.81
N ALA A 117 6.14 0.75 0.50
CA ALA A 117 7.21 1.19 -0.38
C ALA A 117 6.67 1.82 -1.66
N VAL A 118 7.51 2.60 -2.34
CA VAL A 118 7.19 3.24 -3.61
C VAL A 118 8.26 2.93 -4.65
N VAL A 119 7.82 2.60 -5.86
CA VAL A 119 8.70 2.38 -7.01
C VAL A 119 8.43 3.44 -8.07
N PRO A 120 9.08 4.61 -8.00
CA PRO A 120 8.97 5.61 -9.03
C PRO A 120 9.82 5.24 -10.25
N ILE A 121 9.26 5.46 -11.44
CA ILE A 121 9.90 5.23 -12.74
C ILE A 121 10.12 6.56 -13.44
N ALA A 122 11.35 6.88 -13.74
CA ALA A 122 11.90 8.11 -14.28
C ALA A 122 12.07 9.25 -13.25
N THR A 123 12.89 10.24 -13.63
CA THR A 123 13.48 11.23 -12.71
C THR A 123 12.48 12.09 -11.97
N LEU A 124 11.51 12.69 -12.68
CA LEU A 124 10.54 13.59 -12.05
C LEU A 124 9.64 12.83 -11.06
N ALA A 125 9.23 11.60 -11.39
CA ALA A 125 8.47 10.77 -10.48
C ALA A 125 9.27 10.45 -9.21
N ALA A 126 10.56 10.10 -9.37
CA ALA A 126 11.42 9.80 -8.23
C ALA A 126 11.66 11.00 -7.31
N GLN A 127 11.87 12.18 -7.87
CA GLN A 127 12.02 13.41 -7.07
C GLN A 127 10.76 13.74 -6.29
N CYS A 128 9.57 13.67 -6.93
CA CYS A 128 8.31 13.92 -6.25
C CYS A 128 8.03 12.90 -5.14
N MET A 129 8.28 11.61 -5.41
CA MET A 129 8.06 10.55 -4.42
C MET A 129 9.07 10.62 -3.27
N ALA A 130 10.35 10.89 -3.54
CA ALA A 130 11.35 11.09 -2.49
C ALA A 130 10.95 12.24 -1.56
N ASN A 131 10.52 13.38 -2.11
CA ASN A 131 10.05 14.50 -1.30
C ASN A 131 8.79 14.16 -0.48
N ALA A 132 7.81 13.48 -1.08
CA ALA A 132 6.58 13.11 -0.38
C ALA A 132 6.81 12.11 0.76
N CYS A 133 7.72 11.17 0.57
CA CYS A 133 8.04 10.10 1.52
C CYS A 133 9.05 10.49 2.60
N ALA A 134 9.60 11.71 2.55
CA ALA A 134 10.69 12.13 3.42
C ALA A 134 10.34 12.15 4.91
N GLU A 135 9.13 12.59 5.26
CA GLU A 135 8.70 12.71 6.65
C GLU A 135 8.49 11.33 7.29
N ASP A 136 7.82 10.42 6.57
CA ASP A 136 7.49 9.08 7.07
C ASP A 136 8.58 8.05 6.77
N GLN A 137 9.66 8.44 6.08
CA GLN A 137 10.77 7.57 5.68
C GLN A 137 10.32 6.32 4.92
N ILE A 138 9.26 6.45 4.11
CA ILE A 138 8.76 5.35 3.28
C ILE A 138 9.84 4.99 2.25
N PRO A 139 10.25 3.73 2.14
CA PRO A 139 11.25 3.30 1.17
C PRO A 139 10.89 3.67 -0.27
N VAL A 140 11.78 4.35 -0.96
CA VAL A 140 11.67 4.73 -2.37
C VAL A 140 12.73 4.00 -3.17
N VAL A 141 12.30 3.15 -4.10
CA VAL A 141 13.19 2.36 -4.96
C VAL A 141 13.01 2.82 -6.40
N TYR A 142 13.83 3.78 -6.83
CA TYR A 142 13.70 4.34 -8.17
C TYR A 142 14.22 3.44 -9.28
N ALA A 143 13.62 3.56 -10.47
CA ALA A 143 14.06 2.91 -11.70
C ALA A 143 14.19 3.91 -12.86
N ALA A 144 15.07 3.62 -13.82
CA ALA A 144 15.28 4.42 -15.03
C ALA A 144 15.71 5.87 -14.75
N ILE A 145 16.71 6.05 -13.91
CA ILE A 145 17.28 7.37 -13.64
C ILE A 145 18.72 7.42 -14.13
N SER A 146 19.01 8.35 -15.02
CA SER A 146 20.34 8.45 -15.62
C SER A 146 21.39 9.01 -14.65
N ASP A 147 21.02 10.00 -13.83
CA ASP A 147 21.91 10.63 -12.85
C ASP A 147 21.16 10.89 -11.53
N PRO A 148 21.23 9.94 -10.59
CA PRO A 148 20.61 10.11 -9.29
C PRO A 148 21.20 11.25 -8.45
N ALA A 149 22.48 11.57 -8.65
CA ALA A 149 23.13 12.65 -7.91
C ALA A 149 22.63 14.02 -8.40
N ALA A 150 22.51 14.22 -9.71
CA ALA A 150 21.92 15.43 -10.28
C ALA A 150 20.42 15.59 -9.98
N ALA A 151 19.75 14.47 -9.63
CA ALA A 151 18.35 14.45 -9.24
C ALA A 151 18.13 14.61 -7.73
N ASP A 152 19.16 14.86 -6.93
CA ASP A 152 19.12 14.96 -5.46
C ASP A 152 18.54 13.69 -4.77
N LEU A 153 18.81 12.51 -5.37
CA LEU A 153 18.31 11.21 -4.86
C LEU A 153 19.38 10.41 -4.13
N THR A 154 20.54 10.99 -3.89
CA THR A 154 21.66 10.35 -3.20
C THR A 154 21.81 10.86 -1.78
N GLY A 155 22.31 9.99 -0.88
CA GLY A 155 22.53 10.36 0.52
C GLY A 155 21.25 10.42 1.37
N LEU A 156 20.15 9.85 0.87
CA LEU A 156 18.89 9.69 1.59
C LEU A 156 18.75 8.23 2.01
N ASP A 157 18.65 7.95 3.30
CA ASP A 157 18.66 6.59 3.85
C ASP A 157 17.46 5.74 3.40
N TYR A 158 16.34 6.38 3.05
CA TYR A 158 15.11 5.74 2.57
C TYR A 158 15.03 5.66 1.04
N VAL A 159 16.02 6.17 0.29
CA VAL A 159 16.02 6.21 -1.18
C VAL A 159 17.13 5.33 -1.74
N THR A 160 16.78 4.43 -2.63
CA THR A 160 17.72 3.59 -3.39
C THR A 160 17.16 3.31 -4.78
N GLY A 161 17.91 2.65 -5.63
CA GLY A 161 17.37 2.23 -6.92
C GLY A 161 18.43 1.90 -7.97
N THR A 162 17.97 1.79 -9.21
CA THR A 162 18.79 1.46 -10.37
C THR A 162 18.93 2.66 -11.27
N SER A 163 20.17 3.03 -11.58
CA SER A 163 20.47 4.06 -12.56
C SER A 163 20.78 3.45 -13.92
N ASP A 164 20.24 4.08 -14.94
CA ASP A 164 20.66 3.88 -16.31
C ASP A 164 21.84 4.83 -16.60
N ALA A 165 22.99 4.50 -16.02
CA ALA A 165 24.19 5.23 -16.30
C ALA A 165 24.56 4.99 -17.77
N LEU A 166 24.31 5.96 -18.61
CA LEU A 166 24.89 6.02 -19.94
C LEU A 166 26.43 6.01 -19.76
N ASN A 167 26.99 4.85 -19.78
CA ASN A 167 28.44 4.67 -19.72
C ASN A 167 29.01 5.11 -21.07
N THR A 168 29.07 6.41 -21.28
CA THR A 168 29.80 7.02 -22.41
C THR A 168 31.28 7.06 -22.08
N GLN A 169 31.85 5.92 -21.83
CA GLN A 169 33.28 5.71 -21.87
C GLN A 169 33.64 5.27 -23.30
N PHE A 170 33.85 6.23 -24.17
CA PHE A 170 34.55 6.06 -25.44
C PHE A 170 35.94 6.65 -25.35
#